data_24e574b45a8e2ec4613285d65e30059c
#
_entry.id   24e574b45a8e2ec4613285d65e30059c
#
_cell.length_a   1.000
_cell.length_b   1.000
_cell.length_c   1.000
_cell.angle_alpha   90.00
_cell.angle_beta   90.00
_cell.angle_gamma   90.00
#
_symmetry.space_group_name_H-M   'P 1'
#
loop_
_entity.id
_entity.type
_entity.pdbx_description
1 polymer ?
#
loop_
_entity_poly.entity_id
_entity_poly.type
_entity_poly.pdbx_seq_one_letter_code
_entity_poly.pdbx_strand_id
1 'polypeptide(L)' 'MNNRLRALRAERNWTQQDLATAVEVSRQTINAIESGKYDPSLPLAFKLAEVFDLPIAEVFFPG' A
#
# COMPACT_ATOMS: atom_id res chain seq x y z
N MET A 1 -4.32 11.01 -0.11
CA MET A 1 -2.85 10.86 -0.28
C MET A 1 -2.57 10.02 -1.51
N ASN A 2 -1.66 10.46 -2.34
CA ASN A 2 -1.27 9.70 -3.52
C ASN A 2 -0.28 8.60 -3.15
N ASN A 3 -0.32 7.50 -3.89
CA ASN A 3 0.58 6.38 -3.64
C ASN A 3 0.81 5.57 -4.91
N ARG A 4 1.81 4.69 -4.87
CA ARG A 4 2.18 3.83 -5.98
C ARG A 4 1.85 2.36 -5.72
N LEU A 5 0.98 2.08 -4.77
CA LEU A 5 0.73 0.68 -4.35
C LEU A 5 0.25 -0.20 -5.50
N ARG A 6 -0.67 0.32 -6.32
CA ARG A 6 -1.19 -0.47 -7.45
C ARG A 6 -0.07 -0.82 -8.44
N ALA A 7 0.78 0.15 -8.78
CA ALA A 7 1.89 -0.09 -9.69
C ALA A 7 2.89 -1.08 -9.11
N LEU A 8 3.20 -0.95 -7.82
CA LEU A 8 4.13 -1.85 -7.15
C LEU A 8 3.59 -3.26 -7.07
N ARG A 9 2.29 -3.42 -6.81
CA ARG A 9 1.64 -4.74 -6.85
C ARG A 9 1.74 -5.35 -8.25
N ALA A 10 1.45 -4.54 -9.27
CA ALA A 10 1.45 -5.02 -10.65
C ALA A 10 2.83 -5.55 -11.04
N GLU A 11 3.89 -4.89 -10.60
CA GLU A 11 5.26 -5.35 -10.88
C GLU A 11 5.54 -6.73 -10.29
N ARG A 12 4.84 -7.12 -9.23
CA ARG A 12 5.00 -8.41 -8.57
C ARG A 12 3.91 -9.41 -8.94
N ASN A 13 2.99 -9.03 -9.80
CA ASN A 13 1.80 -9.84 -10.13
C ASN A 13 0.96 -10.16 -8.87
N TRP A 14 0.86 -9.19 -7.96
CA TRP A 14 0.09 -9.34 -6.73
C TRP A 14 -1.31 -8.77 -6.88
N THR A 15 -2.29 -9.48 -6.32
CA THR A 15 -3.66 -8.95 -6.16
C THR A 15 -3.69 -8.03 -4.94
N GLN A 16 -4.80 -7.29 -4.78
CA GLN A 16 -5.03 -6.53 -3.55
C GLN A 16 -5.04 -7.45 -2.33
N GLN A 17 -5.61 -8.65 -2.47
CA GLN A 17 -5.64 -9.62 -1.39
C GLN A 17 -4.24 -10.09 -1.00
N ASP A 18 -3.37 -10.30 -1.98
CA ASP A 18 -1.98 -10.68 -1.70
C ASP A 18 -1.30 -9.63 -0.83
N LEU A 19 -1.45 -8.35 -1.19
CA LEU A 19 -0.87 -7.27 -0.41
C LEU A 19 -1.50 -7.17 0.97
N ALA A 20 -2.83 -7.27 1.05
CA ALA A 20 -3.55 -7.21 2.31
C ALA A 20 -3.07 -8.30 3.27
N THR A 21 -2.91 -9.52 2.78
CA THR A 21 -2.41 -10.63 3.58
C THR A 21 -0.98 -10.36 4.08
N ALA A 22 -0.13 -9.81 3.21
CA ALA A 22 1.26 -9.55 3.56
C ALA A 22 1.41 -8.53 4.69
N VAL A 23 0.49 -7.55 4.77
CA VAL A 23 0.53 -6.51 5.82
C VAL A 23 -0.57 -6.69 6.87
N GLU A 24 -1.27 -7.81 6.84
CA GLU A 24 -2.25 -8.22 7.86
C GLU A 24 -3.43 -7.27 8.02
N VAL A 25 -3.96 -6.80 6.90
CA VAL A 25 -5.19 -5.98 6.89
C VAL A 25 -6.17 -6.57 5.90
N SER A 26 -7.40 -6.04 5.86
CA SER A 26 -8.41 -6.52 4.93
C SER A 26 -8.15 -5.99 3.51
N ARG A 27 -8.67 -6.71 2.51
CA ARG A 27 -8.61 -6.27 1.12
C ARG A 27 -9.30 -4.90 0.95
N GLN A 28 -10.41 -4.68 1.67
CA GLN A 28 -11.12 -3.40 1.63
C GLN A 28 -10.21 -2.24 2.06
N THR A 29 -9.37 -2.47 3.08
CA THR A 29 -8.42 -1.45 3.53
C THR A 29 -7.43 -1.11 2.42
N ILE A 30 -6.87 -2.12 1.76
CA ILE A 30 -5.94 -1.88 0.64
C ILE A 30 -6.65 -1.12 -0.49
N ASN A 31 -7.86 -1.54 -0.85
CA ASN A 31 -8.62 -0.85 -1.89
C ASN A 31 -8.85 0.63 -1.53
N ALA A 32 -9.24 0.92 -0.30
CA ALA A 32 -9.49 2.29 0.15
C ALA A 32 -8.21 3.13 0.12
N ILE A 33 -7.08 2.56 0.49
CA ILE A 33 -5.80 3.26 0.45
C ILE A 33 -5.38 3.54 -1.00
N GLU A 34 -5.47 2.54 -1.87
CA GLU A 34 -5.09 2.70 -3.28
C GLU A 34 -5.94 3.73 -4.01
N SER A 35 -7.21 3.83 -3.64
CA SER A 35 -8.12 4.79 -4.27
C SER A 35 -8.06 6.19 -3.67
N GLY A 36 -7.26 6.38 -2.62
CA GLY A 36 -7.12 7.68 -1.96
C GLY A 36 -8.25 8.02 -1.01
N LYS A 37 -9.15 7.09 -0.72
CA LYS A 37 -10.28 7.32 0.19
C LYS A 37 -9.91 7.19 1.66
N TYR A 38 -8.77 6.60 1.95
CA TYR A 38 -8.32 6.34 3.31
C TYR A 38 -6.80 6.44 3.35
N ASP A 39 -6.29 7.24 4.28
CA ASP A 39 -4.84 7.33 4.48
C ASP A 39 -4.43 6.32 5.56
N PRO A 40 -3.39 5.52 5.31
CA PRO A 40 -2.97 4.54 6.31
C PRO A 40 -2.39 5.22 7.55
N SER A 41 -2.51 4.53 8.69
CA SER A 41 -1.76 4.93 9.88
C SER A 41 -0.26 4.88 9.57
N LEU A 42 0.54 5.60 10.35
CA LEU A 42 1.99 5.58 10.14
C LEU A 42 2.56 4.16 10.25
N PRO A 43 2.20 3.36 11.25
CA PRO A 43 2.68 1.98 11.31
C PRO A 43 2.32 1.16 10.06
N LEU A 44 1.11 1.31 9.54
CA LEU A 44 0.70 0.58 8.35
C LEU A 44 1.46 1.08 7.11
N ALA A 45 1.67 2.40 7.00
CA ALA A 45 2.43 2.96 5.89
C ALA A 45 3.85 2.39 5.87
N PHE A 46 4.49 2.26 7.03
CA PHE A 46 5.83 1.66 7.11
C PHE A 46 5.82 0.18 6.72
N LYS A 47 4.79 -0.57 7.13
CA LYS A 47 4.66 -1.98 6.74
C LYS A 47 4.54 -2.12 5.22
N LEU A 48 3.73 -1.28 4.60
CA LEU A 48 3.54 -1.29 3.16
C LEU A 48 4.85 -0.98 2.43
N ALA A 49 5.60 0.00 2.90
CA ALA A 49 6.89 0.33 2.31
C ALA A 49 7.89 -0.82 2.48
N GLU A 50 7.93 -1.44 3.65
CA GLU A 50 8.83 -2.56 3.92
C GLU A 50 8.56 -3.75 3.01
N VAL A 51 7.30 -4.06 2.76
CA VAL A 51 6.91 -5.17 1.90
C VAL A 51 7.47 -4.99 0.49
N PHE A 52 7.57 -3.75 0.02
CA PHE A 52 8.13 -3.45 -1.30
C PHE A 52 9.62 -3.10 -1.24
N ASP A 53 10.21 -3.12 -0.06
CA ASP A 53 11.63 -2.81 0.15
C ASP A 53 11.98 -1.41 -0.37
N LEU A 54 11.12 -0.44 -0.08
CA LEU A 54 11.29 0.95 -0.52
C LEU A 54 11.15 1.91 0.66
N PRO A 55 11.80 3.09 0.58
CA PRO A 55 11.53 4.15 1.55
C PRO A 55 10.05 4.56 1.45
N ILE A 56 9.48 4.96 2.59
CA ILE A 56 8.07 5.35 2.63
C ILE A 56 7.77 6.50 1.65
N ALA A 57 8.72 7.41 1.45
CA ALA A 57 8.55 8.55 0.55
C ALA A 57 8.48 8.15 -0.92
N GLU A 58 8.87 6.93 -1.26
CA GLU A 58 8.74 6.42 -2.62
C GLU A 58 7.44 5.64 -2.84
N VAL A 59 6.69 5.42 -1.77
CA VAL A 59 5.40 4.71 -1.84
C VAL A 59 4.23 5.68 -1.68
N PHE A 60 4.37 6.64 -0.78
CA PHE A 60 3.31 7.61 -0.48
C PHE A 60 3.80 9.05 -0.69
N PHE A 61 2.95 9.87 -1.29
CA PHE A 61 3.27 11.28 -1.56
C PHE A 61 2.12 12.18 -1.14
N PRO A 62 2.41 13.45 -0.75
CA PRO A 62 1.35 14.44 -0.55
C PRO A 62 0.61 14.64 -1.87
N GLY A 63 -0.70 14.63 -1.80
CA GLY A 63 -1.50 14.68 -3.01
C GLY A 63 -2.10 16.01 -3.33
#